data_ed45d5e2f61624ce6ef4dc7b88ccb7b9
#
_entry.id   ed45d5e2f61624ce6ef4dc7b88ccb7b9
#
_cell.length_a   1.000
_cell.length_b   1.000
_cell.length_c   1.000
_cell.angle_alpha   90.00
_cell.angle_beta   90.00
_cell.angle_gamma   90.00
#
_symmetry.space_group_name_H-M   'P 1'
#
loop_
_entity.id
_entity.type
_entity.pdbx_description
1 polymer ?
#
loop_
_entity_poly.entity_id
_entity_poly.type
_entity_poly.pdbx_seq_one_letter_code
_entity_poly.pdbx_strand_id
1 'polypeptide(L)'
;PANYIRTADEVEIIGRDGALLSVGREGSLTGNRVDCFILDDLYKDAMEANSPIIRENCWEWYTSVVRTRMHNFSRELIVFTRWHEDDLIGTLRRKERCIDFHSWDDIKRLSASDWLALNFEVLKTGAPTEIDPRCEGEALWPERQSHSLLIQKRELDALQFECMYQGRPSPRGGLLYGDGFKTYNTLPTDIVRRSNYTDTADMGDDYLCSMSYAVD
;
A
#
# COMPACT_ATOMS: atom_id res chain seq x y z
N PRO A 1 -28.73 -28.59 23.91
CA PRO A 1 -28.16 -27.41 23.35
C PRO A 1 -26.80 -27.77 22.77
N ALA A 2 -26.61 -27.54 21.49
CA ALA A 2 -25.30 -27.73 20.88
C ALA A 2 -24.34 -26.75 21.52
N ASN A 3 -23.25 -27.29 22.12
CA ASN A 3 -22.16 -26.45 22.58
C ASN A 3 -21.46 -25.88 21.34
N TYR A 4 -21.45 -24.55 21.19
CA TYR A 4 -20.69 -23.85 20.17
C TYR A 4 -19.69 -22.90 20.82
N ILE A 5 -18.56 -22.72 20.16
CA ILE A 5 -17.49 -21.84 20.67
C ILE A 5 -17.87 -20.39 20.36
N ARG A 6 -17.78 -19.54 21.37
CA ARG A 6 -17.90 -18.10 21.24
C ARG A 6 -16.96 -17.43 22.24
N THR A 7 -15.77 -17.15 21.76
CA THR A 7 -14.72 -16.44 22.49
C THR A 7 -14.38 -15.12 21.79
N ALA A 8 -13.43 -14.37 22.31
CA ALA A 8 -12.91 -13.18 21.62
C ALA A 8 -12.19 -13.54 20.30
N ASP A 9 -11.59 -14.72 20.25
CA ASP A 9 -10.71 -15.12 19.14
C ASP A 9 -11.37 -16.14 18.20
N GLU A 10 -12.42 -16.84 18.65
CA GLU A 10 -13.07 -17.87 17.86
C GLU A 10 -14.59 -17.83 18.04
N VAL A 11 -15.31 -17.82 16.90
CA VAL A 11 -16.76 -17.85 16.85
C VAL A 11 -17.22 -18.90 15.85
N GLU A 12 -17.91 -19.94 16.33
CA GLU A 12 -18.57 -20.95 15.49
C GLU A 12 -19.93 -20.44 15.00
N ILE A 13 -20.28 -20.80 13.77
CA ILE A 13 -21.57 -20.46 13.17
C ILE A 13 -22.61 -21.53 13.55
N ILE A 14 -23.64 -21.14 14.30
CA ILE A 14 -24.67 -22.05 14.79
C ILE A 14 -25.36 -22.79 13.63
N GLY A 15 -25.36 -24.13 13.70
CA GLY A 15 -25.99 -24.97 12.69
C GLY A 15 -25.22 -25.06 11.36
N ARG A 16 -23.96 -24.68 11.34
CA ARG A 16 -23.03 -24.79 10.21
C ARG A 16 -21.67 -25.29 10.70
N ASP A 17 -20.89 -25.84 9.77
CA ASP A 17 -19.53 -26.32 10.07
C ASP A 17 -18.47 -25.22 9.88
N GLY A 18 -18.88 -23.95 9.90
CA GLY A 18 -17.99 -22.81 9.71
C GLY A 18 -17.66 -22.11 11.02
N ALA A 19 -16.44 -21.61 11.13
CA ALA A 19 -15.98 -20.78 12.23
C ALA A 19 -15.21 -19.57 11.73
N LEU A 20 -15.24 -18.47 12.51
CA LEU A 20 -14.38 -17.31 12.35
C LEU A 20 -13.29 -17.39 13.41
N LEU A 21 -12.03 -17.33 12.99
CA LEU A 21 -10.86 -17.27 13.85
C LEU A 21 -10.17 -15.94 13.67
N SER A 22 -9.98 -15.18 14.75
CA SER A 22 -9.26 -13.91 14.77
C SER A 22 -7.92 -14.08 15.48
N VAL A 23 -6.82 -13.82 14.79
CA VAL A 23 -5.47 -13.97 15.34
C VAL A 23 -4.59 -12.79 14.90
N GLY A 24 -3.67 -12.38 15.77
CA GLY A 24 -2.63 -11.45 15.40
C GLY A 24 -1.60 -12.08 14.43
N ARG A 25 -0.83 -11.26 13.72
CA ARG A 25 0.20 -11.71 12.76
C ARG A 25 1.17 -12.74 13.35
N GLU A 26 1.50 -12.65 14.63
CA GLU A 26 2.37 -13.57 15.34
C GLU A 26 1.63 -14.76 16.01
N GLY A 27 0.30 -14.78 15.89
CA GLY A 27 -0.53 -15.82 16.45
C GLY A 27 -0.43 -17.13 15.69
N SER A 28 -0.70 -18.25 16.39
CA SER A 28 -0.66 -19.58 15.79
C SER A 28 -1.89 -19.82 14.91
N LEU A 29 -1.67 -19.93 13.60
CA LEU A 29 -2.65 -20.40 12.62
C LEU A 29 -2.43 -21.87 12.22
N THR A 30 -1.63 -22.61 12.98
CA THR A 30 -1.23 -23.99 12.64
C THR A 30 -2.42 -24.94 12.60
N GLY A 31 -2.52 -25.74 11.53
CA GLY A 31 -3.47 -26.84 11.41
C GLY A 31 -4.80 -26.52 10.75
N ASN A 32 -5.16 -25.25 10.57
CA ASN A 32 -6.44 -24.86 9.97
C ASN A 32 -6.31 -24.58 8.48
N ARG A 33 -7.19 -25.16 7.66
CA ARG A 33 -7.44 -24.72 6.29
C ARG A 33 -8.38 -23.52 6.34
N VAL A 34 -8.20 -22.59 5.41
CA VAL A 34 -8.95 -21.34 5.41
C VAL A 34 -9.66 -21.15 4.09
N ASP A 35 -11.00 -21.03 4.13
CA ASP A 35 -11.81 -20.72 2.96
C ASP A 35 -11.79 -19.23 2.60
N CYS A 36 -11.68 -18.36 3.60
CA CYS A 36 -11.57 -16.92 3.44
C CYS A 36 -10.54 -16.34 4.41
N PHE A 37 -9.46 -15.81 3.87
CA PHE A 37 -8.48 -15.04 4.63
C PHE A 37 -8.81 -13.56 4.57
N ILE A 38 -8.91 -12.90 5.74
CA ILE A 38 -9.03 -11.44 5.83
C ILE A 38 -7.78 -10.93 6.56
N LEU A 39 -6.97 -10.16 5.85
CA LEU A 39 -5.77 -9.52 6.39
C LEU A 39 -6.11 -8.04 6.61
N ASP A 40 -6.21 -7.65 7.87
CA ASP A 40 -6.62 -6.32 8.30
C ASP A 40 -5.49 -5.67 9.10
N ASP A 41 -5.13 -4.44 8.76
CA ASP A 41 -4.14 -3.59 9.44
C ASP A 41 -2.85 -4.31 9.87
N LEU A 42 -2.13 -4.89 8.89
CA LEU A 42 -0.91 -5.68 9.13
C LEU A 42 0.26 -4.89 9.75
N TYR A 43 0.25 -3.58 9.65
CA TYR A 43 1.24 -2.69 10.25
C TYR A 43 0.55 -1.78 11.26
N LYS A 44 1.06 -1.77 12.47
CA LYS A 44 0.51 -1.00 13.58
C LYS A 44 0.57 0.51 13.35
N ASP A 45 1.67 0.97 12.74
CA ASP A 45 1.95 2.38 12.52
C ASP A 45 2.99 2.60 11.41
N ALA A 46 3.28 3.87 11.13
CA ALA A 46 4.29 4.25 10.15
C ALA A 46 5.70 3.75 10.51
N MET A 47 6.01 3.60 11.79
CA MET A 47 7.33 3.16 12.25
C MET A 47 7.57 1.70 11.90
N GLU A 48 6.58 0.83 12.14
CA GLU A 48 6.63 -0.58 11.69
C GLU A 48 6.73 -0.67 10.17
N ALA A 49 5.87 0.05 9.45
CA ALA A 49 5.84 -0.01 7.99
C ALA A 49 7.12 0.53 7.33
N ASN A 50 7.83 1.46 7.97
CA ASN A 50 9.10 1.99 7.47
C ASN A 50 10.29 1.05 7.77
N SER A 51 10.15 0.07 8.68
CA SER A 51 11.21 -0.89 8.98
C SER A 51 11.32 -1.94 7.87
N PRO A 52 12.45 -2.05 7.17
CA PRO A 52 12.66 -3.10 6.15
C PRO A 52 12.51 -4.49 6.73
N ILE A 53 13.03 -4.71 7.96
CA ILE A 53 12.96 -6.01 8.65
C ILE A 53 11.51 -6.42 8.92
N ILE A 54 10.67 -5.48 9.38
CA ILE A 54 9.25 -5.78 9.65
C ILE A 54 8.50 -6.06 8.35
N ARG A 55 8.80 -5.36 7.26
CA ARG A 55 8.20 -5.65 5.95
C ARG A 55 8.62 -7.01 5.42
N GLU A 56 9.89 -7.37 5.55
CA GLU A 56 10.41 -8.69 5.16
C GLU A 56 9.75 -9.80 5.99
N ASN A 57 9.72 -9.67 7.31
CA ASN A 57 9.03 -10.63 8.19
C ASN A 57 7.53 -10.76 7.85
N CYS A 58 6.87 -9.65 7.50
CA CYS A 58 5.48 -9.67 7.05
C CYS A 58 5.32 -10.46 5.74
N TRP A 59 6.22 -10.26 4.78
CA TRP A 59 6.24 -11.01 3.52
C TRP A 59 6.52 -12.50 3.74
N GLU A 60 7.50 -12.85 4.57
CA GLU A 60 7.80 -14.24 4.91
C GLU A 60 6.62 -14.92 5.62
N TRP A 61 6.01 -14.26 6.59
CA TRP A 61 4.80 -14.74 7.23
C TRP A 61 3.66 -14.95 6.23
N TYR A 62 3.42 -13.99 5.36
CA TYR A 62 2.40 -14.08 4.33
C TYR A 62 2.61 -15.30 3.43
N THR A 63 3.82 -15.52 2.94
CA THR A 63 4.13 -16.61 2.02
C THR A 63 4.17 -17.96 2.70
N SER A 64 4.72 -18.06 3.93
CA SER A 64 4.91 -19.30 4.65
C SER A 64 3.71 -19.74 5.49
N VAL A 65 2.90 -18.79 5.94
CA VAL A 65 1.76 -19.06 6.83
C VAL A 65 0.42 -18.87 6.10
N VAL A 66 0.15 -17.72 5.52
CA VAL A 66 -1.14 -17.45 4.88
C VAL A 66 -1.33 -18.31 3.63
N ARG A 67 -0.41 -18.17 2.67
CA ARG A 67 -0.51 -18.86 1.37
C ARG A 67 -0.51 -20.39 1.49
N THR A 68 0.17 -20.94 2.46
CA THR A 68 0.23 -22.42 2.67
C THR A 68 -1.06 -23.02 3.21
N ARG A 69 -1.99 -22.20 3.72
CA ARG A 69 -3.28 -22.65 4.26
C ARG A 69 -4.43 -22.50 3.29
N MET A 70 -4.17 -21.83 2.18
CA MET A 70 -5.16 -21.66 1.12
C MET A 70 -5.26 -22.91 0.25
N HIS A 71 -6.44 -23.13 -0.29
CA HIS A 71 -6.76 -24.18 -1.26
C HIS A 71 -7.46 -23.57 -2.49
N ASN A 72 -7.77 -24.37 -3.49
CA ASN A 72 -8.28 -23.90 -4.79
C ASN A 72 -9.53 -23.00 -4.72
N PHE A 73 -10.31 -23.10 -3.65
CA PHE A 73 -11.55 -22.34 -3.48
C PHE A 73 -11.41 -21.23 -2.45
N SER A 74 -10.24 -21.08 -1.83
CA SER A 74 -9.99 -20.02 -0.87
C SER A 74 -10.11 -18.64 -1.52
N ARG A 75 -10.56 -17.69 -0.71
CA ARG A 75 -10.61 -16.26 -1.06
C ARG A 75 -9.72 -15.50 -0.12
N GLU A 76 -9.18 -14.41 -0.61
CA GLU A 76 -8.30 -13.54 0.16
C GLU A 76 -8.76 -12.09 0.03
N LEU A 77 -8.87 -11.40 1.15
CA LEU A 77 -9.17 -9.98 1.25
C LEU A 77 -8.08 -9.30 2.05
N ILE A 78 -7.39 -8.35 1.46
CA ILE A 78 -6.34 -7.57 2.13
C ILE A 78 -6.83 -6.13 2.24
N VAL A 79 -7.01 -5.66 3.47
CA VAL A 79 -7.51 -4.31 3.79
C VAL A 79 -6.60 -3.68 4.80
N PHE A 80 -5.88 -2.65 4.42
CA PHE A 80 -5.15 -1.80 5.37
C PHE A 80 -4.75 -0.47 4.77
N THR A 81 -4.41 0.45 5.65
CA THR A 81 -3.88 1.76 5.28
C THR A 81 -2.48 1.60 4.69
N ARG A 82 -2.25 2.18 3.51
CA ARG A 82 -0.95 2.14 2.85
C ARG A 82 0.02 3.09 3.56
N TRP A 83 1.09 2.55 4.12
CA TRP A 83 2.10 3.31 4.86
C TRP A 83 3.42 3.45 4.10
N HIS A 84 3.73 2.48 3.26
CA HIS A 84 5.00 2.40 2.55
C HIS A 84 4.79 1.77 1.17
N GLU A 85 5.59 2.19 0.17
CA GLU A 85 5.50 1.62 -1.19
C GLU A 85 5.80 0.12 -1.22
N ASP A 86 6.69 -0.36 -0.34
CA ASP A 86 7.08 -1.76 -0.20
C ASP A 86 6.33 -2.50 0.91
N ASP A 87 5.16 -2.05 1.30
CA ASP A 87 4.26 -2.83 2.16
C ASP A 87 3.77 -4.10 1.44
N LEU A 88 3.00 -4.94 2.11
CA LEU A 88 2.52 -6.19 1.52
C LEU A 88 1.76 -5.95 0.20
N ILE A 89 0.87 -4.95 0.14
CA ILE A 89 0.13 -4.63 -1.10
C ILE A 89 1.09 -4.18 -2.21
N GLY A 90 2.06 -3.30 -1.89
CA GLY A 90 3.06 -2.87 -2.86
C GLY A 90 3.92 -4.01 -3.39
N THR A 91 4.29 -4.95 -2.51
CA THR A 91 5.05 -6.14 -2.90
C THR A 91 4.22 -7.07 -3.77
N LEU A 92 2.95 -7.29 -3.45
CA LEU A 92 2.03 -8.08 -4.27
C LEU A 92 1.83 -7.45 -5.66
N ARG A 93 1.62 -6.13 -5.74
CA ARG A 93 1.48 -5.43 -7.03
C ARG A 93 2.70 -5.57 -7.94
N ARG A 94 3.90 -5.75 -7.38
CA ARG A 94 5.12 -5.99 -8.18
C ARG A 94 5.30 -7.45 -8.59
N LYS A 95 4.81 -8.39 -7.79
CA LYS A 95 5.05 -9.83 -7.98
C LYS A 95 3.90 -10.55 -8.68
N GLU A 96 2.70 -10.04 -8.55
CA GLU A 96 1.47 -10.66 -9.06
C GLU A 96 0.68 -9.67 -9.92
N ARG A 97 -0.16 -10.19 -10.79
CA ARG A 97 -1.00 -9.34 -11.63
C ARG A 97 -2.12 -8.73 -10.80
N CYS A 98 -2.16 -7.40 -10.77
CA CYS A 98 -3.21 -6.62 -10.12
C CYS A 98 -3.95 -5.80 -11.18
N ILE A 99 -5.27 -5.82 -11.15
CA ILE A 99 -6.15 -5.00 -11.99
C ILE A 99 -6.82 -3.98 -11.07
N ASP A 100 -6.65 -2.69 -11.37
CA ASP A 100 -7.35 -1.63 -10.67
C ASP A 100 -8.82 -1.63 -11.08
N PHE A 101 -9.72 -1.58 -10.09
CA PHE A 101 -11.15 -1.71 -10.28
C PHE A 101 -11.78 -0.36 -10.63
N HIS A 102 -11.96 -0.10 -11.90
CA HIS A 102 -12.58 1.13 -12.43
C HIS A 102 -13.94 0.89 -13.07
N SER A 103 -14.22 -0.34 -13.52
CA SER A 103 -15.48 -0.73 -14.13
C SER A 103 -15.83 -2.20 -13.84
N TRP A 104 -17.10 -2.55 -14.01
CA TRP A 104 -17.53 -3.95 -13.86
C TRP A 104 -16.92 -4.89 -14.92
N ASP A 105 -16.45 -4.35 -16.02
CA ASP A 105 -15.74 -5.15 -17.03
C ASP A 105 -14.35 -5.59 -16.57
N ASP A 106 -13.75 -4.91 -15.60
CA ASP A 106 -12.44 -5.30 -15.05
C ASP A 106 -12.52 -6.68 -14.37
N ILE A 107 -13.66 -7.02 -13.76
CA ILE A 107 -13.89 -8.34 -13.16
C ILE A 107 -13.83 -9.46 -14.22
N LYS A 108 -14.30 -9.21 -15.43
CA LYS A 108 -14.29 -10.19 -16.54
C LYS A 108 -12.88 -10.48 -17.06
N ARG A 109 -11.92 -9.58 -16.75
CA ARG A 109 -10.51 -9.68 -17.16
C ARG A 109 -9.65 -10.43 -16.16
N LEU A 110 -10.22 -10.78 -14.98
CA LEU A 110 -9.51 -11.48 -13.91
C LEU A 110 -9.34 -12.96 -14.23
N SER A 111 -8.15 -13.46 -13.99
CA SER A 111 -7.86 -14.89 -13.85
C SER A 111 -7.90 -15.29 -12.37
N ALA A 112 -7.94 -16.59 -12.09
CA ALA A 112 -8.05 -17.09 -10.72
C ALA A 112 -6.89 -16.67 -9.79
N SER A 113 -5.74 -16.31 -10.37
CA SER A 113 -4.55 -15.86 -9.64
C SER A 113 -4.38 -14.35 -9.59
N ASP A 114 -5.30 -13.59 -10.17
CA ASP A 114 -5.18 -12.15 -10.26
C ASP A 114 -5.81 -11.46 -9.05
N TRP A 115 -5.31 -10.27 -8.74
CA TRP A 115 -5.87 -9.38 -7.73
C TRP A 115 -6.77 -8.34 -8.36
N LEU A 116 -7.89 -8.07 -7.71
CA LEU A 116 -8.70 -6.89 -7.95
C LEU A 116 -8.35 -5.85 -6.89
N ALA A 117 -7.79 -4.72 -7.29
CA ALA A 117 -7.37 -3.66 -6.39
C ALA A 117 -8.41 -2.53 -6.38
N LEU A 118 -8.93 -2.23 -5.21
CA LEU A 118 -9.88 -1.15 -4.97
C LEU A 118 -9.23 -0.08 -4.09
N ASN A 119 -9.12 1.13 -4.60
CA ASN A 119 -8.63 2.28 -3.85
C ASN A 119 -9.62 3.43 -3.96
N PHE A 120 -10.19 3.84 -2.83
CA PHE A 120 -11.01 5.04 -2.73
C PHE A 120 -10.18 6.19 -2.16
N GLU A 121 -9.68 7.04 -3.01
CA GLU A 121 -8.97 8.25 -2.62
C GLU A 121 -9.90 9.18 -1.84
N VAL A 122 -9.41 9.77 -0.77
CA VAL A 122 -10.24 10.69 0.04
C VAL A 122 -10.60 11.97 -0.74
N LEU A 123 -9.68 12.45 -1.58
CA LEU A 123 -9.93 13.46 -2.62
C LEU A 123 -9.72 12.79 -3.98
N LYS A 124 -10.77 12.77 -4.79
CA LYS A 124 -10.71 12.16 -6.11
C LYS A 124 -9.63 12.82 -6.97
N THR A 125 -8.78 12.01 -7.58
CA THR A 125 -7.84 12.47 -8.60
C THR A 125 -8.20 11.84 -9.95
N GLY A 126 -8.20 12.64 -10.97
CA GLY A 126 -8.54 12.22 -12.32
C GLY A 126 -10.03 12.07 -12.60
N ALA A 127 -10.34 11.53 -13.77
CA ALA A 127 -11.70 11.46 -14.30
C ALA A 127 -12.61 10.50 -13.49
N PRO A 128 -13.93 10.71 -13.48
CA PRO A 128 -14.90 9.76 -12.96
C PRO A 128 -14.76 8.38 -13.59
N THR A 129 -14.97 7.35 -12.79
CA THR A 129 -15.03 5.96 -13.26
C THR A 129 -16.41 5.37 -12.94
N GLU A 130 -16.73 4.19 -13.48
CA GLU A 130 -18.00 3.53 -13.18
C GLU A 130 -18.11 3.17 -11.68
N ILE A 131 -16.99 2.80 -11.05
CA ILE A 131 -16.95 2.42 -9.63
C ILE A 131 -16.86 3.64 -8.71
N ASP A 132 -16.19 4.69 -9.15
CA ASP A 132 -16.05 5.95 -8.42
C ASP A 132 -16.43 7.13 -9.32
N PRO A 133 -17.73 7.49 -9.37
CA PRO A 133 -18.26 8.52 -10.28
C PRO A 133 -17.96 9.96 -9.85
N ARG A 134 -17.22 10.17 -8.75
CA ARG A 134 -16.85 11.49 -8.27
C ARG A 134 -16.01 12.24 -9.30
N CYS A 135 -16.22 13.55 -9.41
CA CYS A 135 -15.35 14.43 -10.17
C CYS A 135 -14.02 14.69 -9.45
N GLU A 136 -13.02 15.12 -10.20
CA GLU A 136 -11.72 15.51 -9.63
C GLU A 136 -11.88 16.57 -8.53
N GLY A 137 -11.19 16.38 -7.41
CA GLY A 137 -11.26 17.22 -6.23
C GLY A 137 -12.41 16.91 -5.28
N GLU A 138 -13.38 16.10 -5.65
CA GLU A 138 -14.48 15.75 -4.76
C GLU A 138 -14.03 14.85 -3.61
N ALA A 139 -14.49 15.19 -2.39
CA ALA A 139 -14.23 14.39 -1.20
C ALA A 139 -15.02 13.09 -1.19
N LEU A 140 -14.44 12.02 -0.67
CA LEU A 140 -15.09 10.70 -0.57
C LEU A 140 -16.33 10.73 0.33
N TRP A 141 -16.25 11.47 1.43
CA TRP A 141 -17.34 11.59 2.41
C TRP A 141 -17.41 13.00 2.97
N PRO A 142 -17.96 13.97 2.19
CA PRO A 142 -17.90 15.38 2.52
C PRO A 142 -18.62 15.76 3.82
N GLU A 143 -19.64 14.99 4.24
CA GLU A 143 -20.37 15.21 5.51
C GLU A 143 -19.50 14.90 6.73
N ARG A 144 -18.51 14.02 6.58
CA ARG A 144 -17.59 13.64 7.65
C ARG A 144 -16.27 14.35 7.58
N GLN A 145 -15.76 14.52 6.37
CA GLN A 145 -14.49 15.17 6.07
C GLN A 145 -14.69 16.13 4.90
N SER A 146 -14.93 17.38 5.22
CA SER A 146 -15.10 18.43 4.20
C SER A 146 -13.81 18.62 3.39
N HIS A 147 -13.95 19.10 2.16
CA HIS A 147 -12.82 19.41 1.30
C HIS A 147 -11.80 20.33 1.98
N SER A 148 -12.27 21.39 2.68
CA SER A 148 -11.37 22.33 3.38
C SER A 148 -10.56 21.64 4.50
N LEU A 149 -11.19 20.74 5.28
CA LEU A 149 -10.49 19.97 6.30
C LEU A 149 -9.43 19.05 5.69
N LEU A 150 -9.73 18.43 4.55
CA LEU A 150 -8.79 17.55 3.84
C LEU A 150 -7.60 18.32 3.28
N ILE A 151 -7.82 19.53 2.75
CA ILE A 151 -6.72 20.40 2.31
C ILE A 151 -5.83 20.79 3.48
N GLN A 152 -6.39 21.17 4.63
CA GLN A 152 -5.59 21.46 5.83
C GLN A 152 -4.75 20.27 6.28
N LYS A 153 -5.30 19.06 6.26
CA LYS A 153 -4.54 17.83 6.58
C LYS A 153 -3.39 17.61 5.59
N ARG A 154 -3.61 17.84 4.31
CA ARG A 154 -2.59 17.72 3.28
C ARG A 154 -1.47 18.75 3.44
N GLU A 155 -1.82 19.98 3.83
CA GLU A 155 -0.84 21.03 4.10
C GLU A 155 0.02 20.74 5.34
N LEU A 156 -0.52 20.05 6.35
CA LEU A 156 0.24 19.64 7.53
C LEU A 156 1.31 18.59 7.22
N ASP A 157 0.97 17.57 6.45
CA ASP A 157 1.89 16.51 6.03
C ASP A 157 1.41 15.89 4.72
N ALA A 158 1.93 16.40 3.61
CA ALA A 158 1.55 15.96 2.28
C ALA A 158 1.92 14.48 2.05
N LEU A 159 3.06 14.02 2.58
CA LEU A 159 3.49 12.63 2.42
C LEU A 159 2.56 11.68 3.14
N GLN A 160 2.27 11.96 4.40
CA GLN A 160 1.35 11.14 5.17
C GLN A 160 -0.06 11.18 4.59
N PHE A 161 -0.48 12.33 4.05
CA PHE A 161 -1.76 12.44 3.38
C PHE A 161 -1.85 11.53 2.14
N GLU A 162 -0.84 11.52 1.29
CA GLU A 162 -0.79 10.61 0.13
C GLU A 162 -0.81 9.15 0.54
N CYS A 163 -0.10 8.78 1.59
CA CYS A 163 -0.12 7.42 2.13
C CYS A 163 -1.50 7.03 2.69
N MET A 164 -1.95 7.76 3.71
CA MET A 164 -3.09 7.33 4.52
C MET A 164 -4.45 7.65 3.92
N TYR A 165 -4.54 8.76 3.19
CA TYR A 165 -5.82 9.26 2.67
C TYR A 165 -6.00 9.02 1.17
N GLN A 166 -4.90 8.96 0.43
CA GLN A 166 -4.96 8.72 -1.01
C GLN A 166 -4.57 7.27 -1.39
N GLY A 167 -4.04 6.49 -0.44
CA GLY A 167 -3.60 5.11 -0.68
C GLY A 167 -2.41 5.01 -1.64
N ARG A 168 -1.64 6.08 -1.77
CA ARG A 168 -0.50 6.23 -2.70
C ARG A 168 0.79 6.53 -1.95
N PRO A 169 1.38 5.56 -1.26
CA PRO A 169 2.66 5.76 -0.62
C PRO A 169 3.75 5.99 -1.67
N SER A 170 4.59 6.98 -1.42
CA SER A 170 5.77 7.28 -2.23
C SER A 170 7.02 7.24 -1.38
N PRO A 171 8.21 7.02 -1.97
CA PRO A 171 9.46 7.06 -1.24
C PRO A 171 9.63 8.41 -0.52
N ARG A 172 10.03 8.39 0.74
CA ARG A 172 10.30 9.63 1.50
C ARG A 172 11.34 10.51 0.82
N GLY A 173 12.29 9.91 0.08
CA GLY A 173 13.31 10.63 -0.68
C GLY A 173 12.79 11.33 -1.94
N GLY A 174 11.69 10.88 -2.54
CA GLY A 174 11.12 11.47 -3.76
C GLY A 174 10.46 12.82 -3.56
N LEU A 175 10.04 13.15 -2.32
CA LEU A 175 9.38 14.43 -2.01
C LEU A 175 10.36 15.55 -1.59
N LEU A 176 11.59 15.21 -1.19
CA LEU A 176 12.60 16.23 -0.84
C LEU A 176 12.96 17.11 -2.04
N TYR A 177 12.85 16.58 -3.24
CA TYR A 177 13.23 17.30 -4.45
C TYR A 177 12.06 17.48 -5.44
N GLY A 178 10.92 16.79 -5.24
CA GLY A 178 9.74 16.85 -6.11
C GLY A 178 10.07 16.58 -7.59
N ASP A 179 9.17 16.93 -8.48
CA ASP A 179 9.39 16.91 -9.95
C ASP A 179 10.19 18.13 -10.45
N GLY A 180 10.88 18.82 -9.54
CA GLY A 180 11.55 20.09 -9.82
C GLY A 180 12.86 19.97 -10.61
N PHE A 181 13.38 18.76 -10.84
CA PHE A 181 14.55 18.59 -11.68
C PHE A 181 14.18 18.73 -13.16
N LYS A 182 14.64 19.83 -13.76
CA LYS A 182 14.54 19.98 -15.20
C LYS A 182 15.49 18.99 -15.86
N THR A 183 14.95 18.14 -16.71
CA THR A 183 15.74 17.26 -17.56
C THR A 183 16.00 17.92 -18.92
N TYR A 184 17.15 17.67 -19.49
CA TYR A 184 17.51 18.15 -20.83
C TYR A 184 18.13 17.00 -21.65
N ASN A 185 17.83 16.98 -22.92
CA ASN A 185 18.40 16.01 -23.86
C ASN A 185 19.69 16.50 -24.50
N THR A 186 19.99 17.78 -24.42
CA THR A 186 21.18 18.41 -24.99
C THR A 186 21.75 19.37 -23.95
N LEU A 187 23.06 19.28 -23.70
CA LEU A 187 23.75 20.19 -22.78
C LEU A 187 23.62 21.62 -23.30
N PRO A 188 23.29 22.60 -22.44
CA PRO A 188 23.35 24.00 -22.81
C PRO A 188 24.75 24.37 -23.31
N THR A 189 24.81 25.23 -24.31
CA THR A 189 26.09 25.64 -24.96
C THR A 189 26.77 26.82 -24.26
N ASP A 190 26.06 27.53 -23.42
CA ASP A 190 26.45 28.77 -22.73
C ASP A 190 26.82 28.55 -21.27
N ILE A 191 27.33 27.36 -20.94
CA ILE A 191 27.75 27.00 -19.58
C ILE A 191 28.91 27.90 -19.12
N VAL A 192 28.66 28.72 -18.12
CA VAL A 192 29.62 29.61 -17.50
C VAL A 192 30.50 28.90 -16.45
N ARG A 193 29.93 27.95 -15.74
CA ARG A 193 30.62 27.20 -14.67
C ARG A 193 30.15 25.77 -14.58
N ARG A 194 31.11 24.86 -14.35
CA ARG A 194 30.85 23.47 -13.97
C ARG A 194 31.44 23.17 -12.62
N SER A 195 30.72 22.45 -11.80
CA SER A 195 31.21 21.99 -10.49
C SER A 195 30.75 20.56 -10.26
N ASN A 196 31.58 19.79 -9.58
CA ASN A 196 31.30 18.45 -9.12
C ASN A 196 31.42 18.41 -7.61
N TYR A 197 30.42 17.80 -6.98
CA TYR A 197 30.43 17.49 -5.55
C TYR A 197 30.34 15.99 -5.42
N THR A 198 31.25 15.41 -4.68
CA THR A 198 31.24 13.97 -4.40
C THR A 198 31.20 13.80 -2.89
N ASP A 199 30.20 13.11 -2.42
CA ASP A 199 30.13 12.60 -1.08
C ASP A 199 30.67 11.16 -1.11
N THR A 200 31.78 10.93 -0.44
CA THR A 200 32.42 9.63 -0.41
C THR A 200 31.81 8.80 0.71
N ALA A 201 31.34 7.61 0.38
CA ALA A 201 30.90 6.65 1.38
C ALA A 201 31.98 6.45 2.44
N ASP A 202 31.64 6.61 3.72
CA ASP A 202 32.45 6.15 4.84
C ASP A 202 32.04 4.71 5.19
N MET A 203 32.63 4.11 6.19
CA MET A 203 32.39 2.71 6.51
C MET A 203 30.95 2.49 7.01
N GLY A 204 30.18 1.65 6.30
CA GLY A 204 28.80 1.26 6.68
C GLY A 204 27.86 1.17 5.49
N ASP A 205 26.58 1.46 5.72
CA ASP A 205 25.49 1.39 4.72
C ASP A 205 25.38 2.65 3.82
N ASP A 206 26.41 3.51 3.81
CA ASP A 206 26.47 4.71 3.00
C ASP A 206 26.81 4.42 1.54
N TYR A 207 26.26 5.22 0.64
CA TYR A 207 26.51 5.14 -0.81
C TYR A 207 27.38 6.30 -1.28
N LEU A 208 28.31 6.00 -2.19
CA LEU A 208 29.03 7.03 -2.92
C LEU A 208 28.01 7.82 -3.76
N CYS A 209 27.89 9.11 -3.49
CA CYS A 209 27.06 10.02 -4.26
C CYS A 209 27.94 11.07 -4.94
N SER A 210 27.83 11.17 -6.27
CA SER A 210 28.52 12.22 -7.02
C SER A 210 27.53 13.00 -7.87
N MET A 211 27.54 14.32 -7.71
CA MET A 211 26.68 15.24 -8.44
C MET A 211 27.51 16.24 -9.24
N SER A 212 27.26 16.33 -10.54
CA SER A 212 27.82 17.36 -11.39
C SER A 212 26.73 18.37 -11.78
N TYR A 213 27.00 19.63 -11.67
CA TYR A 213 26.09 20.66 -12.14
C TYR A 213 26.81 21.72 -12.98
N ALA A 214 26.06 22.37 -13.84
CA ALA A 214 26.52 23.47 -14.66
C ALA A 214 25.61 24.69 -14.42
N VAL A 215 26.15 25.88 -14.51
CA VAL A 215 25.44 27.16 -14.44
C VAL A 215 25.57 27.82 -15.79
N ASP A 216 24.46 28.22 -16.37
CA ASP A 216 24.29 29.03 -17.58
C ASP A 216 24.23 30.53 -17.24
#